data_6710e70865dfeff764afdd191e1a6eae
#
_entry.id   6710e70865dfeff764afdd191e1a6eae
#
_cell.length_a   1.000
_cell.length_b   1.000
_cell.length_c   1.000
_cell.angle_alpha   90.00
_cell.angle_beta   90.00
_cell.angle_gamma   90.00
#
_symmetry.space_group_name_H-M   'P 1'
#
loop_
_entity.id
_entity.type
_entity.pdbx_description
1 polymer ?
#
loop_
_entity_poly.entity_id
_entity_poly.type
_entity_poly.pdbx_seq_one_letter_code
_entity_poly.pdbx_strand_id
1 'polypeptide(L)'
;PVVDDDHPRIVKSLPDELVVYPGHGAGSFCGKNPGKEKFTTIGEQKKRNYALKDISLEKFTNEITSGLSVPPEYFFKVMSINIMGCRPMKEVFRNNLNFLSPVNFKAETQRALIVDTRNELEFSKAFIKGSVNIGLDGSFATWAGILLDPDYPVLLVCDNGREKEAIGALAQI
;
A
#
# COMPACT_ATOMS: atom_id res chain seq x y z
N PRO A 1 13.84 -1.07 14.24
CA PRO A 1 14.23 -2.15 13.35
C PRO A 1 15.58 -2.65 13.82
N VAL A 2 15.62 -3.94 14.19
CA VAL A 2 16.89 -4.60 14.51
C VAL A 2 17.60 -4.73 13.16
N VAL A 3 18.64 -3.96 12.93
CA VAL A 3 19.55 -4.18 11.82
C VAL A 3 20.40 -5.36 12.21
N ASP A 4 20.13 -6.51 11.60
CA ASP A 4 20.94 -7.71 11.78
C ASP A 4 22.33 -7.45 11.18
N ASP A 5 23.35 -7.41 12.01
CA ASP A 5 24.74 -7.17 11.59
C ASP A 5 25.28 -8.22 10.61
N ASP A 6 24.61 -9.37 10.50
CA ASP A 6 25.06 -10.48 9.65
C ASP A 6 24.59 -10.35 8.18
N HIS A 7 23.53 -9.59 7.89
CA HIS A 7 22.98 -9.49 6.52
C HIS A 7 23.99 -8.96 5.47
N PRO A 8 24.73 -7.86 5.72
CA PRO A 8 25.75 -7.38 4.79
C PRO A 8 26.91 -8.37 4.60
N ARG A 9 27.27 -9.11 5.65
CA ARG A 9 28.38 -10.11 5.58
C ARG A 9 28.02 -11.28 4.68
N ILE A 10 26.79 -11.81 4.79
CA ILE A 10 26.33 -12.93 3.95
C ILE A 10 26.34 -12.51 2.48
N VAL A 11 25.76 -11.35 2.14
CA VAL A 11 25.70 -10.88 0.75
C VAL A 11 27.11 -10.60 0.18
N LYS A 12 28.02 -10.03 0.99
CA LYS A 12 29.39 -9.75 0.58
C LYS A 12 30.22 -11.02 0.32
N SER A 13 29.88 -12.14 0.93
CA SER A 13 30.59 -13.43 0.72
C SER A 13 30.16 -14.15 -0.55
N LEU A 14 29.07 -13.74 -1.20
CA LEU A 14 28.59 -14.38 -2.41
C LEU A 14 29.48 -14.05 -3.63
N PRO A 15 29.56 -14.98 -4.62
CA PRO A 15 30.30 -14.76 -5.85
C PRO A 15 29.80 -13.55 -6.63
N ASP A 16 30.72 -12.81 -7.26
CA ASP A 16 30.41 -11.57 -7.95
C ASP A 16 29.54 -11.76 -9.20
N GLU A 17 29.62 -12.92 -9.83
CA GLU A 17 28.87 -13.30 -11.02
C GLU A 17 27.42 -13.71 -10.71
N LEU A 18 27.04 -13.88 -9.44
CA LEU A 18 25.71 -14.30 -9.05
C LEU A 18 24.67 -13.23 -9.45
N VAL A 19 23.68 -13.67 -10.21
CA VAL A 19 22.58 -12.79 -10.66
C VAL A 19 21.57 -12.55 -9.55
N VAL A 20 21.20 -11.30 -9.34
CA VAL A 20 20.23 -10.87 -8.34
C VAL A 20 19.00 -10.32 -9.05
N TYR A 21 17.85 -10.87 -8.74
CA TYR A 21 16.54 -10.36 -9.14
C TYR A 21 15.93 -9.63 -7.94
N PRO A 22 15.73 -8.30 -8.04
CA PRO A 22 15.13 -7.55 -6.93
C PRO A 22 13.67 -7.96 -6.69
N GLY A 23 13.24 -7.98 -5.44
CA GLY A 23 11.86 -8.30 -5.06
C GLY A 23 10.84 -7.25 -5.50
N HIS A 24 11.29 -6.04 -5.84
CA HIS A 24 10.47 -4.93 -6.31
C HIS A 24 11.06 -4.32 -7.57
N GLY A 25 10.18 -3.89 -8.49
CA GLY A 25 10.57 -3.20 -9.72
C GLY A 25 10.98 -1.74 -9.49
N ALA A 26 11.41 -1.10 -10.58
CA ALA A 26 11.71 0.32 -10.58
C ALA A 26 10.49 1.14 -10.13
N GLY A 27 10.72 2.17 -9.31
CA GLY A 27 9.65 3.02 -8.76
C GLY A 27 8.98 2.49 -7.49
N SER A 28 9.47 1.39 -6.90
CA SER A 28 9.02 0.94 -5.58
C SER A 28 9.30 2.01 -4.53
N PHE A 29 8.30 2.27 -3.67
CA PHE A 29 8.46 3.14 -2.50
C PHE A 29 9.31 2.49 -1.39
N CYS A 30 9.65 1.21 -1.53
CA CYS A 30 10.46 0.46 -0.58
C CYS A 30 11.96 0.63 -0.88
N GLY A 31 12.51 1.83 -0.72
CA GLY A 31 13.94 2.09 -0.85
C GLY A 31 14.26 3.47 -1.40
N LYS A 32 15.42 4.01 -1.01
CA LYS A 32 15.83 5.37 -1.35
C LYS A 32 16.08 5.60 -2.85
N ASN A 33 16.62 4.59 -3.55
CA ASN A 33 16.99 4.68 -4.96
C ASN A 33 16.80 3.32 -5.62
N PRO A 34 15.56 2.90 -5.93
CA PRO A 34 15.35 1.67 -6.68
C PRO A 34 15.97 1.82 -8.06
N GLY A 35 16.88 0.91 -8.40
CA GLY A 35 17.48 0.85 -9.74
C GLY A 35 16.41 0.63 -10.80
N LYS A 36 16.72 1.04 -12.04
CA LYS A 36 15.83 0.81 -13.20
C LYS A 36 16.01 -0.58 -13.81
N GLU A 37 17.05 -1.28 -13.40
CA GLU A 37 17.41 -2.59 -13.93
C GLU A 37 16.48 -3.67 -13.38
N LYS A 38 16.10 -4.61 -14.24
CA LYS A 38 15.27 -5.78 -13.87
C LYS A 38 16.07 -6.85 -13.13
N PHE A 39 17.37 -6.84 -13.27
CA PHE A 39 18.33 -7.73 -12.60
C PHE A 39 19.69 -7.04 -12.49
N THR A 40 20.54 -7.54 -11.64
CA THR A 40 21.91 -7.06 -11.44
C THR A 40 22.82 -8.23 -11.05
N THR A 41 24.08 -8.00 -10.73
CA THR A 41 24.95 -9.01 -10.12
C THR A 41 25.43 -8.59 -8.74
N ILE A 42 25.87 -9.55 -7.94
CA ILE A 42 26.45 -9.27 -6.61
C ILE A 42 27.67 -8.34 -6.77
N GLY A 43 28.51 -8.55 -7.76
CA GLY A 43 29.68 -7.69 -8.02
C GLY A 43 29.31 -6.25 -8.33
N GLU A 44 28.25 -6.00 -9.12
CA GLU A 44 27.76 -4.66 -9.38
C GLU A 44 27.15 -4.03 -8.11
N GLN A 45 26.43 -4.81 -7.31
CA GLN A 45 25.87 -4.33 -6.04
C GLN A 45 26.97 -3.97 -5.04
N LYS A 46 28.03 -4.77 -4.92
CA LYS A 46 29.20 -4.45 -4.07
C LYS A 46 29.84 -3.10 -4.45
N LYS A 47 29.85 -2.75 -5.74
CA LYS A 47 30.43 -1.48 -6.23
C LYS A 47 29.51 -0.27 -6.01
N ARG A 48 28.20 -0.43 -6.22
CA ARG A 48 27.25 0.68 -6.31
C ARG A 48 26.35 0.84 -5.09
N ASN A 49 26.00 -0.28 -4.43
CA ASN A 49 25.04 -0.25 -3.33
C ASN A 49 25.72 0.27 -2.04
N TYR A 50 25.24 1.39 -1.53
CA TYR A 50 25.76 1.97 -0.30
C TYR A 50 25.62 1.04 0.92
N ALA A 51 24.59 0.19 0.94
CA ALA A 51 24.35 -0.78 2.03
C ALA A 51 25.40 -1.90 2.08
N LEU A 52 26.18 -2.11 1.01
CA LEU A 52 27.24 -3.10 0.95
C LEU A 52 28.65 -2.47 1.09
N LYS A 53 28.75 -1.17 1.27
CA LYS A 53 30.04 -0.51 1.54
C LYS A 53 30.55 -0.81 2.94
N ASP A 54 31.88 -0.78 3.11
CA ASP A 54 32.53 -0.89 4.42
C ASP A 54 32.46 0.47 5.13
N ILE A 55 31.34 0.72 5.80
CA ILE A 55 31.10 1.92 6.59
C ILE A 55 30.72 1.53 8.02
N SER A 56 30.92 2.44 8.97
CA SER A 56 30.52 2.21 10.36
C SER A 56 29.01 2.02 10.49
N LEU A 57 28.56 1.28 11.49
CA LEU A 57 27.14 1.09 11.78
C LEU A 57 26.41 2.42 11.94
N GLU A 58 27.02 3.39 12.62
CA GLU A 58 26.47 4.73 12.80
C GLU A 58 26.22 5.42 11.43
N LYS A 59 27.22 5.41 10.54
CA LYS A 59 27.09 5.98 9.21
C LYS A 59 26.05 5.25 8.37
N PHE A 60 26.01 3.93 8.43
CA PHE A 60 25.02 3.10 7.78
C PHE A 60 23.60 3.45 8.25
N THR A 61 23.40 3.49 9.58
CA THR A 61 22.10 3.84 10.17
C THR A 61 21.65 5.24 9.74
N ASN A 62 22.56 6.22 9.81
CA ASN A 62 22.26 7.59 9.38
C ASN A 62 21.90 7.67 7.89
N GLU A 63 22.60 6.94 7.02
CA GLU A 63 22.28 6.90 5.60
C GLU A 63 20.92 6.25 5.30
N ILE A 64 20.55 5.18 6.00
CA ILE A 64 19.27 4.50 5.81
C ILE A 64 18.12 5.34 6.36
N THR A 65 18.28 5.92 7.53
CA THR A 65 17.19 6.63 8.23
C THR A 65 17.03 8.09 7.79
N SER A 66 18.07 8.70 7.17
CA SER A 66 17.98 10.09 6.71
C SER A 66 17.03 10.23 5.52
N GLY A 67 16.18 11.26 5.53
CA GLY A 67 15.28 11.60 4.42
C GLY A 67 14.11 10.64 4.23
N LEU A 68 13.80 9.81 5.24
CA LEU A 68 12.57 9.04 5.24
C LEU A 68 11.38 10.00 5.46
N SER A 69 10.38 9.92 4.60
CA SER A 69 9.10 10.58 4.84
C SER A 69 8.37 9.92 6.01
N VAL A 70 7.61 10.71 6.75
CA VAL A 70 6.72 10.15 7.77
C VAL A 70 5.72 9.22 7.08
N PRO A 71 5.63 7.94 7.50
CA PRO A 71 4.67 7.02 6.89
C PRO A 71 3.24 7.51 7.19
N PRO A 72 2.27 7.27 6.29
CA PRO A 72 0.87 7.54 6.56
C PRO A 72 0.37 6.82 7.81
N GLU A 73 -0.58 7.40 8.55
CA GLU A 73 -1.08 6.82 9.80
C GLU A 73 -1.64 5.40 9.63
N TYR A 74 -2.33 5.14 8.54
CA TYR A 74 -2.87 3.80 8.25
C TYR A 74 -1.80 2.71 8.16
N PHE A 75 -0.54 3.06 7.90
CA PHE A 75 0.56 2.10 7.75
C PHE A 75 0.78 1.27 9.02
N PHE A 76 0.73 1.90 10.19
CA PHE A 76 0.88 1.19 11.47
C PHE A 76 -0.31 0.25 11.74
N LYS A 77 -1.51 0.63 11.33
CA LYS A 77 -2.70 -0.23 11.45
C LYS A 77 -2.60 -1.44 10.54
N VAL A 78 -2.21 -1.25 9.29
CA VAL A 78 -1.98 -2.35 8.34
C VAL A 78 -0.88 -3.30 8.83
N MET A 79 0.21 -2.78 9.39
CA MET A 79 1.24 -3.62 10.00
C MET A 79 0.68 -4.48 11.15
N SER A 80 -0.12 -3.88 12.03
CA SER A 80 -0.75 -4.61 13.13
C SER A 80 -1.70 -5.71 12.64
N ILE A 81 -2.51 -5.42 11.63
CA ILE A 81 -3.41 -6.39 10.99
C ILE A 81 -2.60 -7.54 10.38
N ASN A 82 -1.48 -7.24 9.70
CA ASN A 82 -0.61 -8.26 9.10
C ASN A 82 0.04 -9.17 10.16
N ILE A 83 0.41 -8.62 11.31
CA ILE A 83 1.00 -9.40 12.43
C ILE A 83 -0.07 -10.28 13.09
N MET A 84 -1.26 -9.76 13.32
CA MET A 84 -2.36 -10.49 14.00
C MET A 84 -3.10 -11.45 13.06
N GLY A 85 -2.94 -11.30 11.76
CA GLY A 85 -3.70 -11.98 10.74
C GLY A 85 -4.95 -11.20 10.30
N CYS A 86 -5.21 -11.19 9.00
CA CYS A 86 -6.38 -10.53 8.41
C CYS A 86 -7.58 -11.49 8.34
N ARG A 87 -8.77 -10.92 8.24
CA ARG A 87 -10.00 -11.71 8.03
C ARG A 87 -9.98 -12.36 6.66
N PRO A 88 -10.43 -13.62 6.54
CA PRO A 88 -10.56 -14.27 5.23
C PRO A 88 -11.47 -13.45 4.30
N MET A 89 -11.06 -13.25 3.05
CA MET A 89 -11.81 -12.45 2.07
C MET A 89 -13.26 -12.94 1.87
N LYS A 90 -13.50 -14.25 1.99
CA LYS A 90 -14.84 -14.82 1.94
C LYS A 90 -15.75 -14.25 3.04
N GLU A 91 -15.21 -14.05 4.22
CA GLU A 91 -15.94 -13.45 5.36
C GLU A 91 -16.15 -11.95 5.15
N VAL A 92 -15.13 -11.25 4.64
CA VAL A 92 -15.23 -9.83 4.28
C VAL A 92 -16.38 -9.60 3.30
N PHE A 93 -16.45 -10.37 2.22
CA PHE A 93 -17.53 -10.24 1.24
C PHE A 93 -18.90 -10.61 1.81
N ARG A 94 -18.98 -11.67 2.61
CA ARG A 94 -20.24 -12.07 3.24
C ARG A 94 -20.83 -10.97 4.13
N ASN A 95 -19.98 -10.22 4.81
CA ASN A 95 -20.42 -9.22 5.77
C ASN A 95 -20.65 -7.84 5.14
N ASN A 96 -19.98 -7.53 4.03
CA ASN A 96 -19.96 -6.18 3.46
C ASN A 96 -20.61 -6.06 2.07
N LEU A 97 -20.84 -7.16 1.35
CA LEU A 97 -21.48 -7.11 0.05
C LEU A 97 -23.01 -7.08 0.21
N ASN A 98 -23.53 -5.92 0.59
CA ASN A 98 -24.97 -5.69 0.81
C ASN A 98 -25.45 -4.59 -0.15
N PHE A 99 -26.35 -4.95 -1.05
CA PHE A 99 -26.99 -3.97 -1.94
C PHE A 99 -28.10 -3.23 -1.23
N LEU A 100 -27.99 -1.92 -1.19
CA LEU A 100 -29.01 -1.06 -0.56
C LEU A 100 -29.94 -0.47 -1.60
N SER A 101 -31.24 -0.43 -1.29
CA SER A 101 -32.18 0.39 -2.08
C SER A 101 -31.82 1.88 -1.91
N PRO A 102 -32.18 2.77 -2.85
CA PRO A 102 -31.92 4.20 -2.74
C PRO A 102 -32.46 4.81 -1.43
N VAL A 103 -33.58 4.31 -0.95
CA VAL A 103 -34.19 4.76 0.32
C VAL A 103 -33.32 4.37 1.51
N ASN A 104 -32.87 3.12 1.57
CA ASN A 104 -32.02 2.62 2.65
C ASN A 104 -30.62 3.27 2.57
N PHE A 105 -30.07 3.42 1.38
CA PHE A 105 -28.81 4.13 1.18
C PHE A 105 -28.88 5.55 1.75
N LYS A 106 -29.93 6.30 1.40
CA LYS A 106 -30.15 7.65 1.93
C LYS A 106 -30.26 7.69 3.46
N ALA A 107 -30.90 6.71 4.06
CA ALA A 107 -31.01 6.63 5.51
C ALA A 107 -29.65 6.43 6.20
N GLU A 108 -28.74 5.67 5.59
CA GLU A 108 -27.42 5.38 6.12
C GLU A 108 -26.40 6.51 5.91
N THR A 109 -26.65 7.46 5.00
CA THR A 109 -25.70 8.58 4.71
C THR A 109 -25.38 9.47 5.90
N GLN A 110 -26.21 9.44 6.94
CA GLN A 110 -25.97 10.21 8.17
C GLN A 110 -24.99 9.54 9.13
N ARG A 111 -24.68 8.26 8.91
CA ARG A 111 -23.86 7.43 9.79
C ARG A 111 -22.62 6.85 9.10
N ALA A 112 -22.47 7.11 7.81
CA ALA A 112 -21.41 6.56 7.01
C ALA A 112 -20.86 7.59 6.00
N LEU A 113 -19.60 7.43 5.66
CA LEU A 113 -18.98 8.20 4.60
C LEU A 113 -19.34 7.58 3.25
N ILE A 114 -19.71 8.40 2.29
CA ILE A 114 -19.99 7.95 0.92
C ILE A 114 -18.70 8.03 0.12
N VAL A 115 -18.23 6.88 -0.36
CA VAL A 115 -17.06 6.76 -1.25
C VAL A 115 -17.54 6.33 -2.63
N ASP A 116 -17.35 7.21 -3.61
CA ASP A 116 -17.65 6.94 -5.02
C ASP A 116 -16.36 6.48 -5.70
N THR A 117 -16.36 5.23 -6.15
CA THR A 117 -15.19 4.58 -6.74
C THR A 117 -15.18 4.59 -8.26
N ARG A 118 -16.17 5.23 -8.89
CA ARG A 118 -16.20 5.45 -10.33
C ARG A 118 -15.09 6.40 -10.77
N ASN A 119 -14.77 6.40 -12.05
CA ASN A 119 -13.79 7.36 -12.57
C ASN A 119 -14.28 8.81 -12.41
N GLU A 120 -13.36 9.74 -12.44
CA GLU A 120 -13.62 11.16 -12.21
C GLU A 120 -14.58 11.80 -13.24
N LEU A 121 -14.60 11.29 -14.47
CA LEU A 121 -15.49 11.78 -15.51
C LEU A 121 -16.95 11.38 -15.24
N GLU A 122 -17.19 10.15 -14.82
CA GLU A 122 -18.53 9.69 -14.44
C GLU A 122 -18.99 10.36 -13.15
N PHE A 123 -18.09 10.51 -12.18
CA PHE A 123 -18.38 11.24 -10.95
C PHE A 123 -18.78 12.69 -11.24
N SER A 124 -18.05 13.40 -12.10
CA SER A 124 -18.31 14.82 -12.42
C SER A 124 -19.65 15.05 -13.11
N LYS A 125 -20.18 14.06 -13.85
CA LYS A 125 -21.51 14.16 -14.50
C LYS A 125 -22.65 14.12 -13.48
N ALA A 126 -22.55 13.27 -12.48
CA ALA A 126 -23.54 13.15 -11.42
C ALA A 126 -22.93 12.43 -10.20
N PHE A 127 -23.04 13.03 -9.03
CA PHE A 127 -22.55 12.50 -7.75
C PHE A 127 -23.53 12.73 -6.61
N ILE A 128 -23.39 11.97 -5.57
CA ILE A 128 -24.17 12.16 -4.34
C ILE A 128 -23.50 13.26 -3.50
N LYS A 129 -24.26 14.27 -3.12
CA LYS A 129 -23.72 15.37 -2.31
C LYS A 129 -23.09 14.85 -1.03
N GLY A 130 -21.85 15.25 -0.78
CA GLY A 130 -21.05 14.82 0.37
C GLY A 130 -20.25 13.55 0.15
N SER A 131 -20.28 12.95 -1.06
CA SER A 131 -19.40 11.83 -1.38
C SER A 131 -17.97 12.29 -1.69
N VAL A 132 -17.02 11.41 -1.37
CA VAL A 132 -15.62 11.52 -1.76
C VAL A 132 -15.36 10.62 -2.95
N ASN A 133 -14.78 11.15 -4.03
CA ASN A 133 -14.41 10.34 -5.17
C ASN A 133 -12.98 9.82 -5.04
N ILE A 134 -12.83 8.50 -5.06
CA ILE A 134 -11.55 7.81 -5.12
C ILE A 134 -11.70 6.69 -6.16
N GLY A 135 -11.28 6.95 -7.40
CA GLY A 135 -11.42 5.97 -8.49
C GLY A 135 -10.67 4.67 -8.22
N LEU A 136 -11.27 3.52 -8.57
CA LEU A 136 -10.66 2.20 -8.39
C LEU A 136 -9.41 2.01 -9.26
N ASP A 137 -9.35 2.68 -10.40
CA ASP A 137 -8.21 2.58 -11.30
C ASP A 137 -7.06 3.44 -10.77
N GLY A 138 -5.91 2.82 -10.51
CA GLY A 138 -4.74 3.50 -9.95
C GLY A 138 -4.47 3.21 -8.49
N SER A 139 -4.21 4.25 -7.68
CA SER A 139 -3.77 4.10 -6.29
C SER A 139 -4.90 4.16 -5.27
N PHE A 140 -6.05 3.52 -5.56
CA PHE A 140 -7.25 3.57 -4.72
C PHE A 140 -6.96 3.26 -3.24
N ALA A 141 -6.33 2.10 -2.95
CA ALA A 141 -6.07 1.69 -1.57
C ALA A 141 -5.19 2.71 -0.81
N THR A 142 -4.19 3.28 -1.48
CA THR A 142 -3.32 4.31 -0.88
C THR A 142 -4.12 5.56 -0.52
N TRP A 143 -4.91 6.08 -1.45
CA TRP A 143 -5.71 7.28 -1.21
C TRP A 143 -6.83 7.03 -0.18
N ALA A 144 -7.48 5.87 -0.26
CA ALA A 144 -8.49 5.49 0.73
C ALA A 144 -7.87 5.39 2.14
N GLY A 145 -6.69 4.77 2.28
CA GLY A 145 -5.99 4.70 3.56
C GLY A 145 -5.55 6.05 4.13
N ILE A 146 -5.27 7.03 3.26
CA ILE A 146 -4.90 8.40 3.69
C ILE A 146 -6.12 9.23 4.08
N LEU A 147 -7.23 9.09 3.34
CA LEU A 147 -8.37 9.99 3.42
C LEU A 147 -9.51 9.47 4.30
N LEU A 148 -9.62 8.15 4.46
CA LEU A 148 -10.72 7.54 5.17
C LEU A 148 -10.31 7.15 6.59
N ASP A 149 -11.20 7.40 7.53
CA ASP A 149 -11.07 6.85 8.87
C ASP A 149 -11.49 5.36 8.83
N PRO A 150 -10.58 4.42 9.14
CA PRO A 150 -10.87 2.99 9.06
C PRO A 150 -11.91 2.51 10.09
N ASP A 151 -12.19 3.27 11.12
CA ASP A 151 -13.18 2.95 12.13
C ASP A 151 -14.55 3.55 11.79
N TYR A 152 -14.68 4.29 10.69
CA TYR A 152 -15.95 4.88 10.27
C TYR A 152 -16.60 4.08 9.14
N PRO A 153 -17.91 3.81 9.22
CA PRO A 153 -18.62 3.05 8.20
C PRO A 153 -18.57 3.73 6.83
N VAL A 154 -18.44 2.93 5.77
CA VAL A 154 -18.37 3.41 4.39
C VAL A 154 -19.54 2.87 3.58
N LEU A 155 -20.20 3.76 2.85
CA LEU A 155 -21.15 3.44 1.78
C LEU A 155 -20.44 3.58 0.43
N LEU A 156 -20.45 2.49 -0.36
CA LEU A 156 -19.79 2.48 -1.67
C LEU A 156 -20.78 2.82 -2.78
N VAL A 157 -20.34 3.67 -3.68
CA VAL A 157 -20.91 3.85 -5.03
C VAL A 157 -19.87 3.39 -6.02
N CYS A 158 -20.18 2.40 -6.84
CA CYS A 158 -19.24 1.83 -7.80
C CYS A 158 -19.95 1.46 -9.11
N ASP A 159 -19.17 1.22 -10.15
CA ASP A 159 -19.67 0.66 -11.38
C ASP A 159 -20.16 -0.76 -11.14
N ASN A 160 -21.24 -1.12 -11.87
CA ASN A 160 -21.84 -2.45 -11.74
C ASN A 160 -20.83 -3.57 -12.02
N GLY A 161 -20.74 -4.52 -11.08
CA GLY A 161 -19.84 -5.66 -11.17
C GLY A 161 -18.44 -5.42 -10.54
N ARG A 162 -18.13 -4.19 -10.08
CA ARG A 162 -16.86 -3.86 -9.42
C ARG A 162 -16.97 -3.81 -7.89
N GLU A 163 -18.09 -4.20 -7.31
CA GLU A 163 -18.36 -4.12 -5.87
C GLU A 163 -17.35 -4.92 -5.05
N LYS A 164 -17.05 -6.15 -5.50
CA LYS A 164 -16.06 -7.01 -4.82
C LYS A 164 -14.64 -6.44 -4.91
N GLU A 165 -14.30 -5.81 -6.02
CA GLU A 165 -13.01 -5.16 -6.19
C GLU A 165 -12.86 -4.00 -5.20
N ALA A 166 -13.87 -3.13 -5.12
CA ALA A 166 -13.89 -2.00 -4.19
C ALA A 166 -13.80 -2.46 -2.72
N ILE A 167 -14.63 -3.44 -2.33
CA ILE A 167 -14.62 -4.00 -0.97
C ILE A 167 -13.28 -4.67 -0.68
N GLY A 168 -12.74 -5.42 -1.63
CA GLY A 168 -11.46 -6.11 -1.48
C GLY A 168 -10.29 -5.13 -1.32
N ALA A 169 -10.31 -4.02 -2.04
CA ALA A 169 -9.29 -2.99 -1.92
C ALA A 169 -9.36 -2.25 -0.58
N LEU A 170 -10.58 -1.94 -0.08
CA LEU A 170 -10.75 -1.36 1.26
C LEU A 170 -10.35 -2.31 2.39
N ALA A 171 -10.52 -3.61 2.21
CA ALA A 171 -10.15 -4.59 3.24
C ALA A 171 -8.63 -4.77 3.42
N GLN A 172 -7.81 -4.12 2.59
CA GLN A 172 -6.35 -4.15 2.67
C GLN A 172 -5.76 -3.00 3.50
N ILE A 173 -6.60 -2.07 3.97
CA ILE A 173 -6.18 -0.85 4.68
C ILE A 173 -6.90 -0.66 6.06
#